data_529a2bc5196789be9ed4ca823011a960
#
_entry.id   529a2bc5196789be9ed4ca823011a960
#
_cell.length_a   1.000
_cell.length_b   1.000
_cell.length_c   1.000
_cell.angle_alpha   90.00
_cell.angle_beta   90.00
_cell.angle_gamma   90.00
#
_symmetry.space_group_name_H-M   'P 1'
#
loop_
_entity.id
_entity.type
_entity.pdbx_description
1 polymer ?
#
loop_
_entity_poly.entity_id
_entity_poly.type
_entity_poly.pdbx_seq_one_letter_code
_entity_poly.pdbx_strand_id
1 'polypeptide(L)'
;MEIFDDDLNAEVIGFGALNVDKLYSVENIAGADEESFIKTSQDTPGGSAANTIVGLSKLGVSTSIIGKIAEDDDGDLIEYNLAMNGVFSNNLIYADSGSTGKCLGFVDSEGNRCLYVDPGVNDEIVIDEINTLNIMRCKIMHYTSFVGDSFKTQIDLLDNLNKNVVLSFDPGMLYVQKGMDEIKPILDRCDILLINESELRLLFNDEESPYQQLAKSLLDDGIGTVVVKRGSDGVYACNNNEECDVGVFECDVVDTTGAGDSFNSGFLYSYLKDYTLEKSCEIGNWVASKAIEGFGMDKFPTLNELKEFLND
;
A
#
# COMPACT_ATOMS: atom_id res chain seq x y z
N MET A 1 -5.42 -27.74 -27.04
CA MET A 1 -5.40 -26.34 -27.50
C MET A 1 -5.64 -25.54 -26.24
N GLU A 2 -4.56 -25.28 -25.51
CA GLU A 2 -4.63 -24.45 -24.30
C GLU A 2 -4.96 -23.03 -24.77
N ILE A 3 -6.11 -22.56 -24.36
CA ILE A 3 -6.47 -21.14 -24.49
C ILE A 3 -5.57 -20.44 -23.46
N PHE A 4 -4.45 -19.90 -23.91
CA PHE A 4 -3.72 -18.90 -23.13
C PHE A 4 -4.64 -17.69 -23.05
N ASP A 5 -5.22 -17.48 -21.89
CA ASP A 5 -6.06 -16.31 -21.60
C ASP A 5 -5.11 -15.10 -21.50
N ASP A 6 -4.80 -14.51 -22.67
CA ASP A 6 -3.95 -13.30 -22.77
C ASP A 6 -4.62 -12.08 -22.12
N ASP A 7 -5.88 -12.20 -21.71
CA ASP A 7 -6.70 -11.12 -21.14
C ASP A 7 -6.51 -10.91 -19.62
N LEU A 8 -5.77 -11.78 -18.91
CA LEU A 8 -5.57 -11.71 -17.45
C LEU A 8 -4.21 -11.15 -17.03
N ASN A 9 -3.53 -10.39 -17.87
CA ASN A 9 -2.26 -9.79 -17.54
C ASN A 9 -2.46 -8.45 -16.80
N ALA A 10 -2.12 -8.42 -15.51
CA ALA A 10 -2.12 -7.20 -14.72
C ALA A 10 -0.96 -6.29 -15.13
N GLU A 11 -1.23 -4.99 -15.30
CA GLU A 11 -0.18 -3.98 -15.48
C GLU A 11 0.56 -3.70 -14.17
N VAL A 12 -0.17 -3.73 -13.05
CA VAL A 12 0.39 -3.53 -11.71
C VAL A 12 0.01 -4.70 -10.82
N ILE A 13 1.00 -5.25 -10.13
CA ILE A 13 0.80 -6.31 -9.15
C ILE A 13 1.25 -5.80 -7.78
N GLY A 14 0.37 -5.86 -6.78
CA GLY A 14 0.72 -5.62 -5.39
C GLY A 14 1.32 -6.87 -4.74
N PHE A 15 2.24 -6.71 -3.82
CA PHE A 15 2.73 -7.78 -2.95
C PHE A 15 2.80 -7.27 -1.52
N GLY A 16 1.84 -7.64 -0.70
CA GLY A 16 1.71 -7.19 0.67
C GLY A 16 0.65 -7.97 1.45
N ALA A 17 0.59 -7.69 2.75
CA ALA A 17 -0.35 -8.32 3.65
C ALA A 17 -1.80 -7.99 3.29
N LEU A 18 -2.68 -8.97 3.44
CA LEU A 18 -4.12 -8.87 3.31
C LEU A 18 -4.75 -9.02 4.69
N ASN A 19 -5.46 -8.01 5.15
CA ASN A 19 -6.04 -7.97 6.48
C ASN A 19 -7.52 -7.58 6.42
N VAL A 20 -8.27 -8.00 7.44
CA VAL A 20 -9.55 -7.38 7.76
C VAL A 20 -9.35 -6.47 8.97
N ASP A 21 -9.63 -5.19 8.80
CA ASP A 21 -9.63 -4.21 9.87
C ASP A 21 -10.96 -4.30 10.62
N LYS A 22 -10.92 -4.81 11.86
CA LYS A 22 -12.05 -4.94 12.76
C LYS A 22 -12.03 -3.79 13.75
N LEU A 23 -12.80 -2.74 13.46
CA LEU A 23 -12.88 -1.55 14.29
C LEU A 23 -14.02 -1.64 15.28
N TYR A 24 -13.69 -1.47 16.55
CA TYR A 24 -14.64 -1.49 17.67
C TYR A 24 -14.71 -0.11 18.31
N SER A 25 -15.90 0.49 18.31
CA SER A 25 -16.17 1.64 19.18
C SER A 25 -16.41 1.14 20.60
N VAL A 26 -15.64 1.63 21.56
CA VAL A 26 -15.72 1.22 22.96
C VAL A 26 -16.09 2.39 23.87
N GLU A 27 -16.47 2.12 25.10
CA GLU A 27 -16.74 3.18 26.08
C GLU A 27 -15.43 3.86 26.52
N ASN A 28 -14.42 3.05 26.82
CA ASN A 28 -13.05 3.44 27.13
C ASN A 28 -12.12 2.31 26.70
N ILE A 29 -10.86 2.63 26.40
CA ILE A 29 -9.83 1.61 26.16
C ILE A 29 -9.48 1.00 27.52
N ALA A 30 -9.75 -0.32 27.68
CA ALA A 30 -9.47 -1.03 28.93
C ALA A 30 -7.96 -1.18 29.15
N GLY A 31 -7.50 -0.90 30.36
CA GLY A 31 -6.17 -1.21 30.83
C GLY A 31 -6.03 -2.66 31.30
N ALA A 32 -4.89 -2.98 31.92
CA ALA A 32 -4.70 -4.30 32.51
C ALA A 32 -5.72 -4.56 33.64
N ASP A 33 -6.35 -5.74 33.61
CA ASP A 33 -7.38 -6.16 34.57
C ASP A 33 -8.65 -5.28 34.56
N GLU A 34 -8.90 -4.52 33.48
CA GLU A 34 -10.12 -3.73 33.28
C GLU A 34 -11.02 -4.34 32.21
N GLU A 35 -12.30 -4.04 32.28
CA GLU A 35 -13.32 -4.41 31.30
C GLU A 35 -13.92 -3.15 30.65
N SER A 36 -14.20 -3.21 29.35
CA SER A 36 -14.94 -2.16 28.66
C SER A 36 -15.97 -2.76 27.71
N PHE A 37 -16.97 -1.97 27.33
CA PHE A 37 -18.09 -2.42 26.51
C PHE A 37 -17.89 -1.97 25.06
N ILE A 38 -18.07 -2.92 24.12
CA ILE A 38 -18.14 -2.62 22.69
C ILE A 38 -19.53 -2.04 22.40
N LYS A 39 -19.58 -0.86 21.80
CA LYS A 39 -20.80 -0.17 21.37
C LYS A 39 -21.21 -0.55 19.96
N THR A 40 -20.24 -0.52 19.04
CA THR A 40 -20.40 -0.88 17.63
C THR A 40 -19.16 -1.58 17.12
N SER A 41 -19.32 -2.36 16.05
CA SER A 41 -18.20 -2.94 15.31
C SER A 41 -18.39 -2.73 13.82
N GLN A 42 -17.28 -2.61 13.10
CA GLN A 42 -17.23 -2.54 11.65
C GLN A 42 -16.05 -3.36 11.16
N ASP A 43 -16.29 -4.20 10.18
CA ASP A 43 -15.26 -4.99 9.50
C ASP A 43 -15.02 -4.40 8.10
N THR A 44 -13.77 -4.11 7.76
CA THR A 44 -13.39 -3.49 6.48
C THR A 44 -12.19 -4.22 5.90
N PRO A 45 -12.24 -4.67 4.64
CA PRO A 45 -11.04 -5.20 3.98
C PRO A 45 -9.94 -4.14 3.96
N GLY A 46 -8.71 -4.55 4.25
CA GLY A 46 -7.55 -3.68 4.35
C GLY A 46 -6.27 -4.38 3.89
N GLY A 47 -5.17 -3.71 4.16
CA GLY A 47 -3.84 -4.05 3.70
C GLY A 47 -3.34 -3.01 2.71
N SER A 48 -2.17 -2.43 2.98
CA SER A 48 -1.63 -1.29 2.23
C SER A 48 -1.49 -1.58 0.73
N ALA A 49 -0.96 -2.77 0.37
CA ALA A 49 -0.91 -3.17 -1.03
C ALA A 49 -2.32 -3.31 -1.64
N ALA A 50 -3.27 -3.93 -0.94
CA ALA A 50 -4.63 -4.11 -1.43
C ALA A 50 -5.32 -2.77 -1.68
N ASN A 51 -5.20 -1.82 -0.76
CA ASN A 51 -5.75 -0.48 -0.90
C ASN A 51 -5.18 0.23 -2.14
N THR A 52 -3.85 0.20 -2.32
CA THR A 52 -3.18 0.79 -3.50
C THR A 52 -3.66 0.14 -4.79
N ILE A 53 -3.77 -1.20 -4.82
CA ILE A 53 -4.19 -1.97 -5.99
C ILE A 53 -5.66 -1.72 -6.33
N VAL A 54 -6.54 -1.67 -5.34
CA VAL A 54 -7.96 -1.31 -5.54
C VAL A 54 -8.08 0.12 -6.07
N GLY A 55 -7.32 1.07 -5.51
CA GLY A 55 -7.28 2.44 -6.02
C GLY A 55 -6.88 2.51 -7.49
N LEU A 56 -5.82 1.82 -7.89
CA LEU A 56 -5.38 1.72 -9.28
C LEU A 56 -6.45 1.10 -10.19
N SER A 57 -7.12 0.04 -9.73
CA SER A 57 -8.20 -0.59 -10.48
C SER A 57 -9.36 0.37 -10.73
N LYS A 58 -9.78 1.14 -9.72
CA LYS A 58 -10.81 2.20 -9.86
C LYS A 58 -10.39 3.29 -10.86
N LEU A 59 -9.08 3.56 -10.98
CA LEU A 59 -8.51 4.45 -11.99
C LEU A 59 -8.33 3.78 -13.38
N GLY A 60 -8.84 2.56 -13.56
CA GLY A 60 -8.88 1.86 -14.85
C GLY A 60 -7.57 1.18 -15.24
N VAL A 61 -6.67 0.92 -14.31
CA VAL A 61 -5.47 0.10 -14.51
C VAL A 61 -5.82 -1.37 -14.26
N SER A 62 -5.32 -2.28 -15.08
CA SER A 62 -5.48 -3.72 -14.81
C SER A 62 -4.54 -4.14 -13.69
N THR A 63 -5.09 -4.73 -12.63
CA THR A 63 -4.35 -4.98 -11.39
C THR A 63 -4.56 -6.40 -10.86
N SER A 64 -3.57 -6.90 -10.13
CA SER A 64 -3.65 -8.15 -9.37
C SER A 64 -2.88 -8.00 -8.05
N ILE A 65 -3.01 -8.94 -7.14
CA ILE A 65 -2.33 -8.92 -5.86
C ILE A 65 -1.76 -10.29 -5.51
N ILE A 66 -0.53 -10.30 -5.01
CA ILE A 66 0.09 -11.42 -4.31
C ILE A 66 -0.14 -11.19 -2.82
N GLY A 67 -0.88 -12.06 -2.21
CA GLY A 67 -1.19 -12.07 -0.78
C GLY A 67 -1.79 -13.42 -0.43
N LYS A 68 -1.87 -13.72 0.86
CA LYS A 68 -2.36 -15.02 1.33
C LYS A 68 -3.55 -14.81 2.27
N ILE A 69 -4.62 -15.56 2.00
CA ILE A 69 -5.82 -15.61 2.83
C ILE A 69 -6.12 -17.05 3.23
N ALA A 70 -6.91 -17.25 4.27
CA ALA A 70 -7.43 -18.55 4.64
C ALA A 70 -8.85 -18.75 4.08
N GLU A 71 -9.32 -19.99 4.10
CA GLU A 71 -10.72 -20.33 3.81
C GLU A 71 -11.60 -20.01 5.05
N ASP A 72 -11.78 -18.71 5.34
CA ASP A 72 -12.60 -18.19 6.45
C ASP A 72 -13.43 -16.97 6.01
N ASP A 73 -14.37 -16.53 6.84
CA ASP A 73 -15.26 -15.39 6.54
C ASP A 73 -14.49 -14.11 6.23
N ASP A 74 -13.32 -13.90 6.85
CA ASP A 74 -12.45 -12.75 6.63
C ASP A 74 -11.75 -12.85 5.25
N GLY A 75 -11.33 -14.05 4.84
CA GLY A 75 -10.79 -14.33 3.51
C GLY A 75 -11.83 -14.12 2.42
N ASP A 76 -13.05 -14.63 2.61
CA ASP A 76 -14.17 -14.42 1.70
C ASP A 76 -14.48 -12.92 1.52
N LEU A 77 -14.43 -12.15 2.62
CA LEU A 77 -14.65 -10.70 2.58
C LEU A 77 -13.58 -9.98 1.73
N ILE A 78 -12.31 -10.35 1.89
CA ILE A 78 -11.21 -9.78 1.10
C ILE A 78 -11.37 -10.15 -0.37
N GLU A 79 -11.58 -11.43 -0.68
CA GLU A 79 -11.74 -11.89 -2.07
C GLU A 79 -12.92 -11.21 -2.76
N TYR A 80 -14.07 -11.14 -2.08
CA TYR A 80 -15.24 -10.43 -2.58
C TYR A 80 -14.94 -8.95 -2.87
N ASN A 81 -14.23 -8.27 -1.97
CA ASN A 81 -13.86 -6.87 -2.17
C ASN A 81 -12.93 -6.67 -3.38
N LEU A 82 -11.91 -7.52 -3.53
CA LEU A 82 -11.00 -7.48 -4.68
C LEU A 82 -11.77 -7.68 -6.00
N ALA A 83 -12.65 -8.69 -6.05
CA ALA A 83 -13.47 -8.99 -7.23
C ALA A 83 -14.43 -7.84 -7.58
N MET A 84 -15.12 -7.26 -6.58
CA MET A 84 -16.03 -6.13 -6.78
C MET A 84 -15.33 -4.87 -7.29
N ASN A 85 -14.04 -4.71 -7.01
CA ASN A 85 -13.22 -3.61 -7.50
C ASN A 85 -12.41 -3.97 -8.77
N GLY A 86 -12.67 -5.14 -9.39
CA GLY A 86 -12.04 -5.53 -10.66
C GLY A 86 -10.56 -5.92 -10.56
N VAL A 87 -10.08 -6.25 -9.37
CA VAL A 87 -8.73 -6.78 -9.15
C VAL A 87 -8.69 -8.27 -9.49
N PHE A 88 -7.73 -8.71 -10.29
CA PHE A 88 -7.57 -10.11 -10.64
C PHE A 88 -7.04 -10.92 -9.44
N SER A 89 -7.70 -12.03 -9.14
CA SER A 89 -7.33 -12.94 -8.03
C SER A 89 -6.35 -14.06 -8.44
N ASN A 90 -5.87 -14.06 -9.68
CA ASN A 90 -5.00 -15.13 -10.22
C ASN A 90 -3.62 -15.27 -9.54
N ASN A 91 -3.24 -14.34 -8.66
CA ASN A 91 -2.05 -14.40 -7.83
C ASN A 91 -2.37 -14.46 -6.32
N LEU A 92 -3.65 -14.56 -5.98
CA LEU A 92 -4.08 -14.76 -4.59
C LEU A 92 -3.75 -16.19 -4.15
N ILE A 93 -3.17 -16.34 -2.95
CA ILE A 93 -2.76 -17.61 -2.38
C ILE A 93 -3.76 -18.00 -1.30
N TYR A 94 -4.22 -19.25 -1.33
CA TYR A 94 -5.14 -19.79 -0.33
C TYR A 94 -4.39 -20.76 0.59
N ALA A 95 -4.47 -20.51 1.89
CA ALA A 95 -3.84 -21.38 2.89
C ALA A 95 -4.74 -22.59 3.18
N ASP A 96 -4.15 -23.77 3.26
CA ASP A 96 -4.85 -25.02 3.63
C ASP A 96 -5.33 -25.01 5.10
N SER A 97 -4.79 -24.12 5.94
CA SER A 97 -5.10 -23.99 7.37
C SER A 97 -4.65 -22.63 7.91
N GLY A 98 -5.11 -22.27 9.08
CA GLY A 98 -4.79 -21.00 9.71
C GLY A 98 -5.96 -20.03 9.64
N SER A 99 -5.72 -18.73 9.80
CA SER A 99 -6.72 -17.67 9.70
C SER A 99 -6.21 -16.51 8.85
N THR A 100 -7.12 -15.85 8.18
CA THR A 100 -6.81 -14.59 7.47
C THR A 100 -6.33 -13.52 8.43
N GLY A 101 -5.40 -12.67 8.00
CA GLY A 101 -4.84 -11.59 8.78
C GLY A 101 -5.88 -10.58 9.26
N LYS A 102 -5.69 -10.04 10.45
CA LYS A 102 -6.62 -9.10 11.09
C LYS A 102 -5.89 -7.96 11.77
N CYS A 103 -6.49 -6.78 11.75
CA CYS A 103 -6.12 -5.67 12.61
C CYS A 103 -7.32 -5.34 13.52
N LEU A 104 -7.16 -5.54 14.82
CA LEU A 104 -8.19 -5.23 15.81
C LEU A 104 -7.95 -3.81 16.33
N GLY A 105 -8.84 -2.90 16.00
CA GLY A 105 -8.78 -1.50 16.42
C GLY A 105 -9.87 -1.18 17.44
N PHE A 106 -9.50 -0.58 18.57
CA PHE A 106 -10.44 -0.10 19.58
C PHE A 106 -10.33 1.42 19.67
N VAL A 107 -11.47 2.10 19.54
CA VAL A 107 -11.56 3.57 19.55
C VAL A 107 -12.56 4.00 20.60
N ASP A 108 -12.14 4.85 21.54
CA ASP A 108 -13.03 5.38 22.57
C ASP A 108 -13.72 6.69 22.14
N SER A 109 -14.57 7.22 23.00
CA SER A 109 -15.33 8.45 22.74
C SER A 109 -14.48 9.72 22.70
N GLU A 110 -13.22 9.65 23.14
CA GLU A 110 -12.26 10.76 23.12
C GLU A 110 -11.36 10.71 21.88
N GLY A 111 -11.50 9.64 21.07
CA GLY A 111 -10.68 9.40 19.88
C GLY A 111 -9.34 8.72 20.17
N ASN A 112 -9.08 8.28 21.41
CA ASN A 112 -7.91 7.44 21.68
C ASN A 112 -8.07 6.10 20.98
N ARG A 113 -6.95 5.55 20.49
CA ARG A 113 -6.95 4.32 19.72
C ARG A 113 -5.86 3.35 20.18
N CYS A 114 -6.18 2.06 20.21
CA CYS A 114 -5.18 1.01 20.25
C CYS A 114 -5.43 -0.02 19.15
N LEU A 115 -4.35 -0.62 18.65
CA LEU A 115 -4.36 -1.59 17.56
C LEU A 115 -3.63 -2.86 17.98
N TYR A 116 -4.21 -4.00 17.60
CA TYR A 116 -3.58 -5.31 17.73
C TYR A 116 -3.58 -5.97 16.36
N VAL A 117 -2.42 -6.40 15.89
CA VAL A 117 -2.27 -7.07 14.59
C VAL A 117 -2.11 -8.56 14.82
N ASP A 118 -3.00 -9.34 14.23
CA ASP A 118 -2.87 -10.78 14.07
C ASP A 118 -2.52 -11.02 12.59
N PRO A 119 -1.25 -11.34 12.26
CA PRO A 119 -0.85 -11.48 10.87
C PRO A 119 -1.51 -12.68 10.17
N GLY A 120 -1.97 -13.68 10.93
CA GLY A 120 -2.55 -14.89 10.36
C GLY A 120 -1.61 -15.53 9.34
N VAL A 121 -2.18 -16.01 8.23
CA VAL A 121 -1.41 -16.66 7.14
C VAL A 121 -0.58 -15.69 6.28
N ASN A 122 -0.65 -14.38 6.51
CA ASN A 122 0.18 -13.41 5.78
C ASN A 122 1.67 -13.66 5.94
N ASP A 123 2.10 -14.20 7.07
CA ASP A 123 3.52 -14.45 7.35
C ASP A 123 4.05 -15.76 6.81
N GLU A 124 3.21 -16.53 6.12
CA GLU A 124 3.50 -17.90 5.69
C GLU A 124 3.66 -18.03 4.16
N ILE A 125 3.81 -16.91 3.43
CA ILE A 125 4.00 -16.95 1.97
C ILE A 125 5.42 -17.45 1.69
N VAL A 126 5.53 -18.50 0.86
CA VAL A 126 6.81 -19.03 0.37
C VAL A 126 6.93 -18.85 -1.14
N ILE A 127 8.16 -18.75 -1.65
CA ILE A 127 8.43 -18.45 -3.06
C ILE A 127 7.79 -19.45 -4.03
N ASP A 128 7.68 -20.71 -3.63
CA ASP A 128 7.12 -21.79 -4.46
C ASP A 128 5.60 -21.66 -4.67
N GLU A 129 4.90 -20.88 -3.84
CA GLU A 129 3.48 -20.57 -4.00
C GLU A 129 3.22 -19.47 -5.04
N ILE A 130 4.26 -18.72 -5.41
CA ILE A 130 4.12 -17.55 -6.29
C ILE A 130 4.27 -17.98 -7.76
N ASN A 131 3.24 -17.70 -8.57
CA ASN A 131 3.31 -17.94 -10.01
C ASN A 131 4.14 -16.85 -10.70
N THR A 132 5.43 -17.10 -10.86
CA THR A 132 6.37 -16.14 -11.45
C THR A 132 6.06 -15.81 -12.92
N LEU A 133 5.36 -16.68 -13.66
CA LEU A 133 4.99 -16.40 -15.06
C LEU A 133 4.01 -15.23 -15.17
N ASN A 134 3.08 -15.08 -14.21
CA ASN A 134 2.16 -13.96 -14.17
C ASN A 134 2.87 -12.65 -13.87
N ILE A 135 3.94 -12.70 -13.08
CA ILE A 135 4.70 -11.52 -12.62
C ILE A 135 5.62 -10.97 -13.71
N MET A 136 6.18 -11.84 -14.56
CA MET A 136 7.17 -11.44 -15.57
C MET A 136 6.65 -10.43 -16.60
N ARG A 137 5.35 -10.23 -16.68
CA ARG A 137 4.68 -9.37 -17.68
C ARG A 137 4.13 -8.07 -17.12
N CYS A 138 4.12 -7.89 -15.79
CA CYS A 138 3.65 -6.64 -15.20
C CYS A 138 4.61 -5.49 -15.52
N LYS A 139 4.10 -4.27 -15.48
CA LYS A 139 4.90 -3.05 -15.64
C LYS A 139 5.46 -2.58 -14.29
N ILE A 140 4.63 -2.69 -13.24
CA ILE A 140 5.01 -2.30 -11.87
C ILE A 140 4.70 -3.45 -10.92
N MET A 141 5.65 -3.74 -10.05
CA MET A 141 5.48 -4.53 -8.84
C MET A 141 5.49 -3.56 -7.65
N HIS A 142 4.39 -3.51 -6.89
CA HIS A 142 4.27 -2.65 -5.71
C HIS A 142 4.39 -3.46 -4.42
N TYR A 143 5.48 -3.27 -3.69
CA TYR A 143 5.73 -3.92 -2.41
C TYR A 143 5.26 -3.06 -1.24
N THR A 144 4.60 -3.72 -0.27
CA THR A 144 4.35 -3.16 1.07
C THR A 144 4.79 -4.15 2.14
N SER A 145 4.77 -3.74 3.41
CA SER A 145 5.34 -4.55 4.49
C SER A 145 4.48 -5.76 4.88
N PHE A 146 5.18 -6.78 5.37
CA PHE A 146 4.67 -7.94 6.12
C PHE A 146 5.20 -7.96 7.55
N VAL A 147 4.58 -8.73 8.45
CA VAL A 147 5.06 -8.85 9.82
C VAL A 147 6.22 -9.84 9.93
N GLY A 148 6.13 -11.04 9.39
CA GLY A 148 7.05 -12.15 9.61
C GLY A 148 7.87 -12.59 8.39
N ASP A 149 7.87 -13.91 8.13
CA ASP A 149 8.78 -14.55 7.18
C ASP A 149 8.49 -14.24 5.70
N SER A 150 7.28 -13.78 5.37
CA SER A 150 6.94 -13.32 4.01
C SER A 150 7.79 -12.15 3.53
N PHE A 151 8.43 -11.40 4.43
CA PHE A 151 9.48 -10.43 4.10
C PHE A 151 10.63 -11.06 3.32
N LYS A 152 11.06 -12.24 3.76
CA LYS A 152 12.13 -12.99 3.07
C LYS A 152 11.69 -13.39 1.67
N THR A 153 10.44 -13.81 1.52
CA THR A 153 9.89 -14.17 0.21
C THR A 153 9.85 -12.99 -0.76
N GLN A 154 9.60 -11.77 -0.26
CA GLN A 154 9.76 -10.57 -1.09
C GLN A 154 11.20 -10.39 -1.58
N ILE A 155 12.18 -10.61 -0.71
CA ILE A 155 13.61 -10.55 -1.09
C ILE A 155 13.95 -11.66 -2.11
N ASP A 156 13.55 -12.89 -1.86
CA ASP A 156 13.82 -14.03 -2.74
C ASP A 156 13.18 -13.84 -4.14
N LEU A 157 12.04 -13.12 -4.21
CA LEU A 157 11.37 -12.83 -5.48
C LEU A 157 12.13 -11.81 -6.34
N LEU A 158 12.96 -10.94 -5.75
CA LEU A 158 13.73 -9.94 -6.52
C LEU A 158 14.64 -10.57 -7.56
N ASP A 159 15.20 -11.73 -7.27
CA ASP A 159 16.06 -12.48 -8.20
C ASP A 159 15.30 -12.98 -9.44
N ASN A 160 13.99 -13.15 -9.31
CA ASN A 160 13.09 -13.61 -10.38
C ASN A 160 12.38 -12.44 -11.09
N LEU A 161 12.49 -11.23 -10.57
CA LEU A 161 11.84 -10.07 -11.14
C LEU A 161 12.59 -9.57 -12.38
N ASN A 162 11.88 -9.46 -13.51
CA ASN A 162 12.49 -8.92 -14.73
C ASN A 162 12.99 -7.50 -14.46
N LYS A 163 14.19 -7.17 -14.98
CA LYS A 163 14.79 -5.83 -14.83
C LYS A 163 13.95 -4.70 -15.44
N ASN A 164 13.05 -5.01 -16.36
CA ASN A 164 12.14 -4.05 -16.97
C ASN A 164 10.88 -3.78 -16.12
N VAL A 165 10.64 -4.58 -15.08
CA VAL A 165 9.55 -4.35 -14.13
C VAL A 165 10.00 -3.28 -13.14
N VAL A 166 9.25 -2.21 -13.03
CA VAL A 166 9.47 -1.15 -12.03
C VAL A 166 9.10 -1.68 -10.65
N LEU A 167 10.03 -1.65 -9.70
CA LEU A 167 9.74 -1.95 -8.30
C LEU A 167 9.37 -0.66 -7.56
N SER A 168 8.09 -0.55 -7.19
CA SER A 168 7.59 0.47 -6.29
C SER A 168 7.55 -0.09 -4.87
N PHE A 169 8.02 0.65 -3.89
CA PHE A 169 8.12 0.20 -2.52
C PHE A 169 7.56 1.22 -1.52
N ASP A 170 6.59 0.79 -0.72
CA ASP A 170 6.12 1.51 0.47
C ASP A 170 6.45 0.66 1.69
N PRO A 171 7.54 0.96 2.42
CA PRO A 171 8.02 0.12 3.53
C PRO A 171 7.06 0.12 4.72
N GLY A 172 6.29 1.18 4.89
CA GLY A 172 5.53 1.41 6.10
C GLY A 172 6.39 1.36 7.36
N MET A 173 5.78 1.62 8.49
CA MET A 173 6.47 1.63 9.79
C MET A 173 7.12 0.27 10.13
N LEU A 174 6.49 -0.85 9.74
CA LEU A 174 6.98 -2.19 10.08
C LEU A 174 8.37 -2.47 9.50
N TYR A 175 8.61 -2.09 8.24
CA TYR A 175 9.91 -2.33 7.61
C TYR A 175 10.94 -1.28 7.98
N VAL A 176 10.52 -0.03 8.15
CA VAL A 176 11.42 1.04 8.61
C VAL A 176 11.98 0.73 9.99
N GLN A 177 11.19 0.15 10.89
CA GLN A 177 11.64 -0.29 12.22
C GLN A 177 12.67 -1.43 12.19
N LYS A 178 12.77 -2.20 11.10
CA LYS A 178 13.84 -3.18 10.90
C LYS A 178 15.20 -2.51 10.66
N GLY A 179 15.20 -1.27 10.19
CA GLY A 179 16.38 -0.48 9.87
C GLY A 179 16.88 -0.65 8.44
N MET A 180 17.70 0.30 8.02
CA MET A 180 18.22 0.42 6.64
C MET A 180 18.89 -0.87 6.15
N ASP A 181 19.75 -1.47 6.97
CA ASP A 181 20.55 -2.63 6.58
C ASP A 181 19.68 -3.85 6.26
N GLU A 182 18.58 -4.06 7.00
CA GLU A 182 17.73 -5.23 6.82
C GLU A 182 16.85 -5.11 5.56
N ILE A 183 16.34 -3.91 5.26
CA ILE A 183 15.53 -3.67 4.05
C ILE A 183 16.38 -3.32 2.82
N LYS A 184 17.70 -3.20 2.98
CA LYS A 184 18.62 -2.86 1.89
C LYS A 184 18.45 -3.69 0.62
N PRO A 185 18.25 -5.02 0.66
CA PRO A 185 18.05 -5.79 -0.56
C PRO A 185 16.87 -5.30 -1.43
N ILE A 186 15.78 -4.83 -0.77
CA ILE A 186 14.65 -4.25 -1.50
C ILE A 186 14.99 -2.84 -2.00
N LEU A 187 15.65 -2.02 -1.16
CA LEU A 187 16.06 -0.66 -1.55
C LEU A 187 17.02 -0.65 -2.74
N ASP A 188 17.99 -1.58 -2.78
CA ASP A 188 18.97 -1.70 -3.88
C ASP A 188 18.31 -2.03 -5.23
N ARG A 189 17.08 -2.57 -5.21
CA ARG A 189 16.29 -2.88 -6.41
C ARG A 189 15.16 -1.85 -6.68
N CYS A 190 14.91 -0.97 -5.72
CA CYS A 190 13.79 -0.05 -5.73
C CYS A 190 13.94 1.03 -6.81
N ASP A 191 12.94 1.15 -7.69
CA ASP A 191 12.86 2.21 -8.67
C ASP A 191 12.07 3.42 -8.14
N ILE A 192 11.02 3.18 -7.33
CA ILE A 192 10.16 4.22 -6.75
C ILE A 192 9.96 3.92 -5.25
N LEU A 193 10.50 4.75 -4.39
CA LEU A 193 10.26 4.70 -2.96
C LEU A 193 9.15 5.67 -2.57
N LEU A 194 8.09 5.16 -1.95
CA LEU A 194 6.95 5.91 -1.43
C LEU A 194 6.98 5.84 0.09
N ILE A 195 7.40 6.88 0.75
CA ILE A 195 7.65 6.88 2.21
C ILE A 195 7.03 8.12 2.84
N ASN A 196 6.60 8.07 4.11
CA ASN A 196 6.23 9.29 4.80
C ASN A 196 7.43 9.92 5.53
N GLU A 197 7.30 11.19 5.91
CA GLU A 197 8.41 11.93 6.53
C GLU A 197 8.89 11.29 7.85
N SER A 198 7.98 10.80 8.69
CA SER A 198 8.33 10.14 9.94
C SER A 198 9.09 8.83 9.73
N GLU A 199 8.66 8.05 8.74
CA GLU A 199 9.33 6.82 8.32
C GLU A 199 10.73 7.12 7.75
N LEU A 200 10.85 8.14 6.90
CA LEU A 200 12.14 8.56 6.35
C LEU A 200 13.12 8.95 7.45
N ARG A 201 12.68 9.76 8.42
CA ARG A 201 13.50 10.16 9.57
C ARG A 201 13.92 8.96 10.43
N LEU A 202 12.98 8.05 10.69
CA LEU A 202 13.27 6.83 11.44
C LEU A 202 14.25 5.93 10.71
N LEU A 203 14.12 5.79 9.38
CA LEU A 203 15.00 4.97 8.55
C LEU A 203 16.47 5.43 8.62
N PHE A 204 16.69 6.75 8.69
CA PHE A 204 18.02 7.34 8.86
C PHE A 204 18.43 7.51 10.32
N ASN A 205 17.51 7.29 11.27
CA ASN A 205 17.69 7.66 12.68
C ASN A 205 18.14 9.12 12.83
N ASP A 206 17.53 10.03 12.06
CA ASP A 206 17.90 11.44 11.95
C ASP A 206 16.65 12.34 11.98
N GLU A 207 16.43 13.00 13.10
CA GLU A 207 15.31 13.90 13.32
C GLU A 207 15.64 15.37 12.96
N GLU A 208 16.90 15.71 12.76
CA GLU A 208 17.36 17.09 12.62
C GLU A 208 17.59 17.51 11.16
N SER A 209 18.07 16.59 10.32
CA SER A 209 18.38 16.92 8.92
C SER A 209 17.12 17.27 8.11
N PRO A 210 17.24 18.16 7.12
CA PRO A 210 16.13 18.40 6.18
C PRO A 210 15.74 17.11 5.46
N TYR A 211 14.43 16.79 5.42
CA TYR A 211 13.93 15.58 4.76
C TYR A 211 14.33 15.53 3.27
N GLN A 212 14.50 16.69 2.61
CA GLN A 212 14.99 16.77 1.23
C GLN A 212 16.41 16.21 1.11
N GLN A 213 17.25 16.46 2.09
CA GLN A 213 18.62 15.93 2.12
C GLN A 213 18.60 14.41 2.30
N LEU A 214 17.77 13.89 3.21
CA LEU A 214 17.61 12.46 3.44
C LEU A 214 17.07 11.77 2.18
N ALA A 215 16.07 12.35 1.52
CA ALA A 215 15.53 11.84 0.27
C ALA A 215 16.58 11.80 -0.85
N LYS A 216 17.39 12.86 -0.99
CA LYS A 216 18.45 12.92 -2.00
C LYS A 216 19.57 11.91 -1.75
N SER A 217 19.91 11.59 -0.51
CA SER A 217 20.90 10.55 -0.23
C SER A 217 20.43 9.16 -0.68
N LEU A 218 19.13 8.88 -0.67
CA LEU A 218 18.59 7.65 -1.24
C LEU A 218 18.70 7.57 -2.77
N LEU A 219 18.69 8.71 -3.48
CA LEU A 219 18.99 8.75 -4.92
C LEU A 219 20.46 8.40 -5.15
N ASP A 220 21.36 8.91 -4.32
CA ASP A 220 22.80 8.60 -4.41
C ASP A 220 23.08 7.11 -4.16
N ASP A 221 22.24 6.44 -3.35
CA ASP A 221 22.27 4.99 -3.12
C ASP A 221 21.64 4.17 -4.26
N GLY A 222 21.06 4.82 -5.29
CA GLY A 222 20.60 4.17 -6.51
C GLY A 222 19.10 4.09 -6.73
N ILE A 223 18.28 4.57 -5.78
CA ILE A 223 16.81 4.63 -5.96
C ILE A 223 16.49 5.63 -7.08
N GLY A 224 15.58 5.26 -7.99
CA GLY A 224 15.27 6.09 -9.15
C GLY A 224 14.44 7.33 -8.82
N THR A 225 13.44 7.20 -7.95
CA THR A 225 12.53 8.27 -7.51
C THR A 225 12.20 8.08 -6.03
N VAL A 226 12.30 9.14 -5.26
CA VAL A 226 11.91 9.17 -3.84
C VAL A 226 10.75 10.15 -3.66
N VAL A 227 9.67 9.68 -3.04
CA VAL A 227 8.46 10.45 -2.76
C VAL A 227 8.22 10.46 -1.26
N VAL A 228 8.25 11.64 -0.65
CA VAL A 228 8.08 11.85 0.79
C VAL A 228 6.72 12.45 1.07
N LYS A 229 5.80 11.63 1.57
CA LYS A 229 4.43 12.03 1.96
C LYS A 229 4.47 12.75 3.29
N ARG A 230 3.87 13.96 3.38
CA ARG A 230 3.94 14.83 4.58
C ARG A 230 2.56 15.17 5.16
N GLY A 231 1.56 14.32 4.89
CA GLY A 231 0.19 14.53 5.37
C GLY A 231 -0.38 15.86 4.91
N SER A 232 -0.80 16.72 5.84
CA SER A 232 -1.36 18.04 5.55
C SER A 232 -0.37 19.02 4.91
N ASP A 233 0.92 18.75 4.99
CA ASP A 233 1.97 19.58 4.38
C ASP A 233 2.26 19.19 2.91
N GLY A 234 1.51 18.22 2.36
CA GLY A 234 1.63 17.79 0.98
C GLY A 234 2.68 16.72 0.75
N VAL A 235 3.38 16.81 -0.36
CA VAL A 235 4.38 15.81 -0.79
C VAL A 235 5.60 16.48 -1.39
N TYR A 236 6.77 15.98 -1.04
CA TYR A 236 8.01 16.27 -1.74
C TYR A 236 8.43 15.05 -2.54
N ALA A 237 8.86 15.26 -3.77
CA ALA A 237 9.42 14.19 -4.59
C ALA A 237 10.68 14.64 -5.31
N CYS A 238 11.61 13.71 -5.51
CA CYS A 238 12.83 13.96 -6.26
C CYS A 238 13.27 12.72 -7.04
N ASN A 239 13.94 12.97 -8.16
CA ASN A 239 14.70 12.01 -8.93
C ASN A 239 16.00 12.67 -9.45
N ASN A 240 16.80 12.00 -10.26
CA ASN A 240 18.07 12.55 -10.76
C ASN A 240 17.92 13.79 -11.66
N ASN A 241 16.72 14.11 -12.14
CA ASN A 241 16.50 15.17 -13.13
C ASN A 241 15.73 16.36 -12.55
N GLU A 242 14.82 16.11 -11.61
CA GLU A 242 13.88 17.11 -11.10
C GLU A 242 13.50 16.84 -9.65
N GLU A 243 13.06 17.89 -8.98
CA GLU A 243 12.42 17.83 -7.68
C GLU A 243 11.21 18.75 -7.62
N CYS A 244 10.22 18.40 -6.81
CA CYS A 244 9.02 19.21 -6.61
C CYS A 244 8.52 19.12 -5.18
N ASP A 245 7.82 20.16 -4.76
CA ASP A 245 7.07 20.23 -3.49
C ASP A 245 5.63 20.66 -3.84
N VAL A 246 4.67 19.75 -3.60
CA VAL A 246 3.28 19.91 -4.04
C VAL A 246 2.36 19.89 -2.82
N GLY A 247 1.56 20.96 -2.67
CA GLY A 247 0.60 21.09 -1.58
C GLY A 247 -0.60 20.14 -1.71
N VAL A 248 -1.43 20.12 -0.68
CA VAL A 248 -2.66 19.32 -0.63
C VAL A 248 -3.86 20.03 -1.25
N PHE A 249 -4.91 19.28 -1.56
CA PHE A 249 -6.23 19.81 -1.87
C PHE A 249 -7.05 19.95 -0.61
N GLU A 250 -7.82 21.05 -0.50
CA GLU A 250 -8.80 21.22 0.57
C GLU A 250 -9.92 20.18 0.43
N CYS A 251 -10.26 19.50 1.52
CA CYS A 251 -11.30 18.47 1.57
C CYS A 251 -11.90 18.35 2.97
N ASP A 252 -13.09 17.75 3.07
CA ASP A 252 -13.74 17.45 4.34
C ASP A 252 -13.24 16.10 4.86
N VAL A 253 -12.25 16.13 5.77
CA VAL A 253 -11.61 14.94 6.30
C VAL A 253 -12.56 14.15 7.21
N VAL A 254 -12.85 12.90 6.83
CA VAL A 254 -13.67 11.95 7.59
C VAL A 254 -12.77 10.87 8.22
N ASP A 255 -11.90 10.25 7.43
CA ASP A 255 -10.97 9.21 7.89
C ASP A 255 -9.66 9.29 7.09
N THR A 256 -8.53 9.36 7.76
CA THR A 256 -7.20 9.40 7.12
C THR A 256 -6.58 8.01 6.90
N THR A 257 -7.27 6.94 7.29
CA THR A 257 -6.82 5.57 7.03
C THR A 257 -6.73 5.32 5.54
N GLY A 258 -5.61 4.77 5.07
CA GLY A 258 -5.38 4.54 3.65
C GLY A 258 -5.06 5.78 2.80
N ALA A 259 -4.89 6.97 3.41
CA ALA A 259 -4.49 8.19 2.68
C ALA A 259 -3.18 7.99 1.90
N GLY A 260 -2.19 7.33 2.52
CA GLY A 260 -0.93 6.98 1.86
C GLY A 260 -1.11 6.03 0.69
N ASP A 261 -1.96 5.01 0.86
CA ASP A 261 -2.22 4.00 -0.16
C ASP A 261 -2.98 4.60 -1.36
N SER A 262 -3.94 5.48 -1.08
CA SER A 262 -4.67 6.21 -2.12
C SER A 262 -3.77 7.19 -2.87
N PHE A 263 -2.87 7.90 -2.18
CA PHE A 263 -1.81 8.68 -2.83
C PHE A 263 -0.97 7.80 -3.76
N ASN A 264 -0.49 6.64 -3.26
CA ASN A 264 0.32 5.70 -4.03
C ASN A 264 -0.41 5.28 -5.32
N SER A 265 -1.72 5.02 -5.26
CA SER A 265 -2.50 4.64 -6.44
C SER A 265 -2.54 5.75 -7.50
N GLY A 266 -2.76 7.01 -7.11
CA GLY A 266 -2.75 8.17 -8.01
C GLY A 266 -1.36 8.44 -8.61
N PHE A 267 -0.32 8.33 -7.80
CA PHE A 267 1.06 8.50 -8.23
C PHE A 267 1.47 7.41 -9.25
N LEU A 268 1.23 6.13 -8.95
CA LEU A 268 1.58 5.02 -9.82
C LEU A 268 0.75 5.00 -11.12
N TYR A 269 -0.53 5.40 -11.06
CA TYR A 269 -1.32 5.65 -12.26
C TYR A 269 -0.65 6.67 -13.17
N SER A 270 -0.22 7.78 -12.61
CA SER A 270 0.42 8.87 -13.34
C SER A 270 1.76 8.47 -13.93
N TYR A 271 2.54 7.71 -13.18
CA TYR A 271 3.80 7.12 -13.64
C TYR A 271 3.59 6.21 -14.87
N LEU A 272 2.56 5.36 -14.88
CA LEU A 272 2.19 4.52 -16.01
C LEU A 272 1.76 5.31 -17.27
N LYS A 273 1.37 6.56 -17.09
CA LYS A 273 0.94 7.47 -18.17
C LYS A 273 2.01 8.47 -18.58
N ASP A 274 3.25 8.29 -18.10
CA ASP A 274 4.40 9.15 -18.41
C ASP A 274 4.17 10.64 -18.08
N TYR A 275 3.38 10.93 -17.02
CA TYR A 275 3.26 12.29 -16.51
C TYR A 275 4.57 12.74 -15.84
N THR A 276 4.77 14.07 -15.75
CA THR A 276 5.90 14.65 -15.00
C THR A 276 5.84 14.30 -13.52
N LEU A 277 6.96 14.35 -12.82
CA LEU A 277 7.03 14.08 -11.38
C LEU A 277 6.07 14.96 -10.59
N GLU A 278 6.04 16.28 -10.88
CA GLU A 278 5.14 17.24 -10.25
C GLU A 278 3.66 16.87 -10.48
N LYS A 279 3.28 16.53 -11.73
CA LYS A 279 1.91 16.14 -12.06
C LYS A 279 1.51 14.83 -11.40
N SER A 280 2.45 13.88 -11.26
CA SER A 280 2.22 12.62 -10.54
C SER A 280 1.95 12.86 -9.06
N CYS A 281 2.69 13.77 -8.43
CA CYS A 281 2.44 14.22 -7.05
C CYS A 281 1.09 14.94 -6.90
N GLU A 282 0.74 15.80 -7.85
CA GLU A 282 -0.55 16.51 -7.86
C GLU A 282 -1.73 15.52 -7.93
N ILE A 283 -1.67 14.54 -8.84
CA ILE A 283 -2.70 13.51 -8.97
C ILE A 283 -2.76 12.62 -7.73
N GLY A 284 -1.61 12.23 -7.18
CA GLY A 284 -1.54 11.48 -5.91
C GLY A 284 -2.24 12.22 -4.78
N ASN A 285 -1.94 13.51 -4.58
CA ASN A 285 -2.57 14.36 -3.57
C ASN A 285 -4.08 14.51 -3.82
N TRP A 286 -4.51 14.66 -5.09
CA TRP A 286 -5.92 14.76 -5.42
C TRP A 286 -6.66 13.46 -5.09
N VAL A 287 -6.11 12.29 -5.46
CA VAL A 287 -6.70 10.98 -5.14
C VAL A 287 -6.81 10.80 -3.64
N ALA A 288 -5.75 11.14 -2.89
CA ALA A 288 -5.74 11.07 -1.43
C ALA A 288 -6.80 11.97 -0.81
N SER A 289 -6.94 13.22 -1.30
CA SER A 289 -7.96 14.16 -0.79
C SER A 289 -9.38 13.64 -0.97
N LYS A 290 -9.66 12.94 -2.08
CA LYS A 290 -10.97 12.32 -2.31
C LYS A 290 -11.21 11.10 -1.42
N ALA A 291 -10.20 10.26 -1.26
CA ALA A 291 -10.29 9.06 -0.45
C ALA A 291 -10.64 9.35 1.02
N ILE A 292 -10.00 10.36 1.62
CA ILE A 292 -10.20 10.72 3.03
C ILE A 292 -11.52 11.43 3.34
N GLU A 293 -12.34 11.75 2.32
CA GLU A 293 -13.73 12.24 2.49
C GLU A 293 -14.72 11.12 2.87
N GLY A 294 -14.27 9.88 3.03
CA GLY A 294 -15.09 8.72 3.42
C GLY A 294 -14.34 7.75 4.32
N PHE A 295 -14.94 6.60 4.61
CA PHE A 295 -14.33 5.54 5.40
C PHE A 295 -13.70 4.49 4.48
N GLY A 296 -12.49 4.03 4.84
CA GLY A 296 -11.79 2.99 4.10
C GLY A 296 -11.61 3.35 2.62
N MET A 297 -12.08 2.48 1.70
CA MET A 297 -11.95 2.67 0.25
C MET A 297 -13.22 3.22 -0.43
N ASP A 298 -14.25 3.63 0.33
CA ASP A 298 -15.56 4.00 -0.20
C ASP A 298 -15.48 5.19 -1.17
N LYS A 299 -14.59 6.15 -0.89
CA LYS A 299 -14.43 7.40 -1.64
C LYS A 299 -13.21 7.41 -2.56
N PHE A 300 -12.56 6.28 -2.78
CA PHE A 300 -11.50 6.21 -3.79
C PHE A 300 -12.08 6.59 -5.16
N PRO A 301 -11.51 7.62 -5.83
CA PRO A 301 -12.09 8.14 -7.04
C PRO A 301 -11.99 7.16 -8.22
N THR A 302 -12.93 7.30 -9.12
CA THR A 302 -12.99 6.55 -10.39
C THR A 302 -12.18 7.23 -11.48
N LEU A 303 -11.91 6.50 -12.57
CA LEU A 303 -11.27 7.06 -13.77
C LEU A 303 -12.07 8.25 -14.36
N ASN A 304 -13.39 8.23 -14.28
CA ASN A 304 -14.19 9.34 -14.81
C ASN A 304 -14.02 10.62 -14.00
N GLU A 305 -14.00 10.51 -12.67
CA GLU A 305 -13.73 11.64 -11.78
C GLU A 305 -12.30 12.18 -11.97
N LEU A 306 -11.32 11.29 -12.19
CA LEU A 306 -9.96 11.72 -12.50
C LEU A 306 -9.89 12.45 -13.84
N LYS A 307 -10.58 11.98 -14.87
CA LYS A 307 -10.65 12.69 -16.16
C LYS A 307 -11.28 14.08 -16.03
N GLU A 308 -12.34 14.21 -15.25
CA GLU A 308 -12.95 15.50 -14.95
C GLU A 308 -11.97 16.44 -14.25
N PHE A 309 -11.17 15.94 -13.29
CA PHE A 309 -10.11 16.71 -12.64
C PHE A 309 -9.02 17.14 -13.61
N LEU A 310 -8.64 16.28 -14.54
CA LEU A 310 -7.63 16.57 -15.57
C LEU A 310 -8.15 17.46 -16.70
N ASN A 311 -9.45 17.71 -16.78
CA ASN A 311 -10.15 18.38 -17.90
C ASN A 311 -10.01 17.65 -19.25
N ASP A 312 -9.97 16.32 -19.21
CA ASP A 312 -9.86 15.42 -20.36
C ASP A 312 -11.21 14.83 -20.81
#